data_ab70ff378a03cf8d20a9f943b8767436
#
_entry.id   ab70ff378a03cf8d20a9f943b8767436
#
_cell.length_a   1.000
_cell.length_b   1.000
_cell.length_c   1.000
_cell.angle_alpha   90.00
_cell.angle_beta   90.00
_cell.angle_gamma   90.00
#
_symmetry.space_group_name_H-M   'P 1'
#
loop_
_entity.id
_entity.type
_entity.pdbx_description
1 polymer ?
#
loop_
_entity_poly.entity_id
_entity_poly.type
_entity_poly.pdbx_seq_one_letter_code
_entity_poly.pdbx_strand_id
1 'polypeptide(L)'
;MKLLDLTLPSPAENLAGDEALLATAEAGAGGEVLRFWESPKPFVVVGYANKVASEVNVATCAARGIPILRRCSGGGTVVQGPGCLNYALILRIQADRPTGSISMANQFIMERNRAALAHAASALLHPPSEFRVQGHTDLTLDGLKFSGNAQRRHRQFLLFHGTLLLDFDLSLVSELLLMPTLQPTYRDRRNHDHFLTQLPVSRDQAKTALVHAWQADAPLSDLPPLRIRELVAEKYSRAEWNFKF
;
A
#
# COMPACT_ATOMS: atom_id res chain seq x y z
N MET A 1 11.81 -3.29 15.29
CA MET A 1 10.57 -4.04 14.92
C MET A 1 10.90 -5.31 14.15
N LYS A 2 9.92 -6.20 13.92
CA LYS A 2 10.14 -7.42 13.11
C LYS A 2 10.06 -7.11 11.62
N LEU A 3 10.83 -7.85 10.81
CA LEU A 3 10.82 -7.79 9.34
C LEU A 3 10.26 -9.08 8.76
N LEU A 4 9.36 -8.96 7.79
CA LEU A 4 8.87 -10.06 6.97
C LEU A 4 8.92 -9.67 5.48
N ASP A 5 9.74 -10.32 4.70
CA ASP A 5 9.78 -10.20 3.24
C ASP A 5 9.21 -11.48 2.63
N LEU A 6 7.88 -11.50 2.45
CA LEU A 6 7.16 -12.69 2.02
C LEU A 6 5.97 -12.33 1.14
N THR A 7 6.02 -12.78 -0.12
CA THR A 7 4.89 -12.76 -1.05
C THR A 7 4.13 -14.10 -0.98
N LEU A 8 2.83 -14.03 -0.75
CA LEU A 8 1.95 -15.19 -0.77
C LEU A 8 1.46 -15.50 -2.20
N PRO A 9 0.97 -16.75 -2.46
CA PRO A 9 0.65 -17.20 -3.82
C PRO A 9 -0.40 -16.37 -4.56
N SER A 10 -1.40 -15.82 -3.85
CA SER A 10 -2.47 -15.06 -4.47
C SER A 10 -2.60 -13.63 -3.95
N PRO A 11 -3.17 -12.69 -4.74
CA PRO A 11 -3.49 -11.35 -4.28
C PRO A 11 -4.39 -11.33 -3.04
N ALA A 12 -5.38 -12.21 -2.97
CA ALA A 12 -6.29 -12.33 -1.83
C ALA A 12 -5.54 -12.70 -0.53
N GLU A 13 -4.62 -13.66 -0.60
CA GLU A 13 -3.79 -14.05 0.55
C GLU A 13 -2.86 -12.92 0.99
N ASN A 14 -2.30 -12.14 0.06
CA ASN A 14 -1.44 -11.02 0.42
C ASN A 14 -2.20 -9.91 1.15
N LEU A 15 -3.41 -9.55 0.69
CA LEU A 15 -4.28 -8.60 1.40
C LEU A 15 -4.73 -9.15 2.76
N ALA A 16 -5.08 -10.45 2.81
CA ALA A 16 -5.40 -11.13 4.06
C ALA A 16 -4.21 -11.17 5.02
N GLY A 17 -2.99 -11.32 4.52
CA GLY A 17 -1.76 -11.33 5.32
C GLY A 17 -1.53 -10.03 6.08
N ASP A 18 -1.73 -8.88 5.42
CA ASP A 18 -1.64 -7.57 6.08
C ASP A 18 -2.69 -7.42 7.19
N GLU A 19 -3.95 -7.82 6.93
CA GLU A 19 -5.02 -7.76 7.92
C GLU A 19 -4.82 -8.78 9.05
N ALA A 20 -4.30 -9.97 8.75
CA ALA A 20 -4.00 -10.99 9.74
C ALA A 20 -2.92 -10.57 10.71
N LEU A 21 -1.87 -9.88 10.25
CA LEU A 21 -0.84 -9.29 11.11
C LEU A 21 -1.44 -8.27 12.08
N LEU A 22 -2.32 -7.39 11.59
CA LEU A 22 -3.02 -6.41 12.44
C LEU A 22 -3.88 -7.13 13.49
N ALA A 23 -4.69 -8.12 13.09
CA ALA A 23 -5.56 -8.86 13.99
C ALA A 23 -4.77 -9.63 15.06
N THR A 24 -3.64 -10.24 14.69
CA THR A 24 -2.76 -10.97 15.61
C THR A 24 -2.10 -10.03 16.62
N ALA A 25 -1.64 -8.86 16.17
CA ALA A 25 -1.10 -7.84 17.08
C ALA A 25 -2.16 -7.31 18.05
N GLU A 26 -3.36 -7.03 17.55
CA GLU A 26 -4.50 -6.58 18.37
C GLU A 26 -4.93 -7.61 19.43
N ALA A 27 -4.83 -8.92 19.11
CA ALA A 27 -5.08 -10.02 20.03
C ALA A 27 -3.95 -10.26 21.06
N GLY A 28 -2.86 -9.47 21.01
CA GLY A 28 -1.72 -9.59 21.92
C GLY A 28 -0.73 -10.71 21.59
N ALA A 29 -0.93 -11.44 20.48
CA ALA A 29 -0.04 -12.53 20.04
C ALA A 29 1.02 -12.07 19.02
N GLY A 30 1.08 -10.77 18.69
CA GLY A 30 2.02 -10.17 17.75
C GLY A 30 2.60 -8.86 18.28
N GLY A 31 3.34 -8.15 17.43
CA GLY A 31 3.96 -6.88 17.74
C GLY A 31 4.10 -6.01 16.49
N GLU A 32 5.03 -5.05 16.54
CA GLU A 32 5.31 -4.19 15.41
C GLU A 32 6.07 -4.94 14.32
N VAL A 33 5.59 -4.80 13.07
CA VAL A 33 6.10 -5.51 11.89
C VAL A 33 6.21 -4.55 10.72
N LEU A 34 7.30 -4.66 9.96
CA LEU A 34 7.42 -4.19 8.58
C LEU A 34 7.36 -5.42 7.68
N ARG A 35 6.38 -5.46 6.79
CA ARG A 35 6.24 -6.51 5.78
C ARG A 35 6.43 -5.94 4.39
N PHE A 36 7.09 -6.71 3.50
CA PHE A 36 7.14 -6.47 2.06
C PHE A 36 6.52 -7.62 1.29
N TRP A 37 5.89 -7.29 0.16
CA TRP A 37 5.40 -8.25 -0.81
C TRP A 37 5.16 -7.60 -2.18
N GLU A 38 5.16 -8.41 -3.24
CA GLU A 38 4.88 -7.96 -4.60
C GLU A 38 4.09 -9.03 -5.34
N SER A 39 2.95 -8.65 -5.93
CA SER A 39 2.15 -9.60 -6.70
C SER A 39 2.82 -9.95 -8.03
N PRO A 40 2.94 -11.23 -8.38
CA PRO A 40 3.49 -11.62 -9.68
C PRO A 40 2.52 -11.40 -10.85
N LYS A 41 1.28 -11.01 -10.58
CA LYS A 41 0.23 -10.76 -11.59
C LYS A 41 -0.52 -9.47 -11.27
N PRO A 42 -0.98 -8.73 -12.30
CA PRO A 42 -1.80 -7.55 -12.11
C PRO A 42 -3.13 -7.87 -11.41
N PHE A 43 -3.59 -6.96 -10.55
CA PHE A 43 -4.93 -6.98 -9.98
C PHE A 43 -5.32 -5.58 -9.50
N VAL A 44 -6.62 -5.33 -9.38
CA VAL A 44 -7.15 -4.05 -8.87
C VAL A 44 -7.46 -4.17 -7.39
N VAL A 45 -7.09 -3.16 -6.61
CA VAL A 45 -7.39 -3.06 -5.17
C VAL A 45 -8.26 -1.84 -4.90
N VAL A 46 -9.52 -2.08 -4.56
CA VAL A 46 -10.51 -1.05 -4.23
C VAL A 46 -10.40 -0.70 -2.74
N GLY A 47 -10.43 0.58 -2.42
CA GLY A 47 -10.51 1.05 -1.03
C GLY A 47 -11.82 0.64 -0.35
N TYR A 48 -11.84 0.52 0.98
CA TYR A 48 -12.95 -0.04 1.76
C TYR A 48 -14.34 0.50 1.40
N ALA A 49 -14.47 1.81 1.21
CA ALA A 49 -15.76 2.47 0.98
C ALA A 49 -16.01 2.87 -0.49
N ASN A 50 -15.08 2.55 -1.40
CA ASN A 50 -15.18 2.98 -2.79
C ASN A 50 -16.17 2.11 -3.57
N LYS A 51 -16.88 2.73 -4.50
CA LYS A 51 -17.80 2.05 -5.41
C LYS A 51 -17.02 1.50 -6.60
N VAL A 52 -17.05 0.19 -6.80
CA VAL A 52 -16.32 -0.48 -7.90
C VAL A 52 -16.72 0.12 -9.26
N ALA A 53 -18.02 0.26 -9.51
CA ALA A 53 -18.54 0.77 -10.79
C ALA A 53 -18.10 2.22 -11.12
N SER A 54 -17.72 3.00 -10.11
CA SER A 54 -17.29 4.40 -10.31
C SER A 54 -15.79 4.56 -10.46
N GLU A 55 -14.99 3.53 -10.13
CA GLU A 55 -13.54 3.65 -10.09
C GLU A 55 -12.81 2.61 -10.96
N VAL A 56 -13.50 1.54 -11.39
CA VAL A 56 -12.87 0.42 -12.08
C VAL A 56 -13.55 0.18 -13.43
N ASN A 57 -12.75 -0.01 -14.46
CA ASN A 57 -13.23 -0.52 -15.75
C ASN A 57 -13.46 -2.04 -15.63
N VAL A 58 -14.63 -2.40 -15.07
CA VAL A 58 -14.99 -3.78 -14.76
C VAL A 58 -14.99 -4.67 -16.00
N ALA A 59 -15.45 -4.13 -17.13
CA ALA A 59 -15.49 -4.87 -18.39
C ALA A 59 -14.07 -5.23 -18.88
N THR A 60 -13.15 -4.29 -18.84
CA THR A 60 -11.75 -4.53 -19.21
C THR A 60 -11.08 -5.51 -18.24
N CYS A 61 -11.30 -5.37 -16.92
CA CYS A 61 -10.78 -6.31 -15.94
C CYS A 61 -11.28 -7.74 -16.23
N ALA A 62 -12.58 -7.91 -16.51
CA ALA A 62 -13.16 -9.21 -16.82
C ALA A 62 -12.58 -9.81 -18.12
N ALA A 63 -12.47 -9.02 -19.18
CA ALA A 63 -11.92 -9.46 -20.47
C ALA A 63 -10.46 -9.91 -20.37
N ARG A 64 -9.67 -9.29 -19.46
CA ARG A 64 -8.26 -9.63 -19.23
C ARG A 64 -8.04 -10.63 -18.09
N GLY A 65 -9.09 -11.11 -17.43
CA GLY A 65 -8.98 -11.99 -16.26
C GLY A 65 -8.26 -11.35 -15.08
N ILE A 66 -8.34 -10.02 -14.93
CA ILE A 66 -7.69 -9.26 -13.84
C ILE A 66 -8.64 -9.21 -12.64
N PRO A 67 -8.25 -9.78 -11.47
CA PRO A 67 -9.09 -9.76 -10.28
C PRO A 67 -9.32 -8.36 -9.74
N ILE A 68 -10.52 -8.11 -9.21
CA ILE A 68 -10.87 -6.91 -8.46
C ILE A 68 -11.10 -7.32 -7.01
N LEU A 69 -10.25 -6.83 -6.12
CA LEU A 69 -10.32 -7.12 -4.69
C LEU A 69 -10.51 -5.83 -3.89
N ARG A 70 -11.08 -5.97 -2.69
CA ARG A 70 -11.28 -4.85 -1.76
C ARG A 70 -10.41 -5.02 -0.53
N ARG A 71 -9.60 -4.01 -0.19
CA ARG A 71 -8.81 -4.02 1.05
C ARG A 71 -9.62 -3.56 2.27
N CYS A 72 -9.12 -3.86 3.47
CA CYS A 72 -9.76 -3.47 4.73
C CYS A 72 -9.59 -1.99 5.10
N SER A 73 -8.65 -1.28 4.49
CA SER A 73 -8.37 0.14 4.71
C SER A 73 -9.08 1.05 3.70
N GLY A 74 -9.20 2.32 4.02
CA GLY A 74 -9.76 3.35 3.12
C GLY A 74 -8.82 3.75 1.98
N GLY A 75 -8.99 4.97 1.47
CA GLY A 75 -8.22 5.54 0.36
C GLY A 75 -8.74 5.16 -1.02
N GLY A 76 -8.08 5.63 -2.08
CA GLY A 76 -8.44 5.42 -3.48
C GLY A 76 -8.23 3.99 -3.97
N THR A 77 -8.66 3.74 -5.19
CA THR A 77 -8.44 2.47 -5.91
C THR A 77 -7.08 2.50 -6.60
N VAL A 78 -6.38 1.37 -6.60
CA VAL A 78 -5.05 1.22 -7.21
C VAL A 78 -4.95 -0.05 -8.03
N VAL A 79 -4.02 -0.08 -8.97
CA VAL A 79 -3.58 -1.31 -9.64
C VAL A 79 -2.27 -1.75 -9.01
N GLN A 80 -2.13 -3.04 -8.78
CA GLN A 80 -0.91 -3.67 -8.27
C GLN A 80 -0.49 -4.79 -9.21
N GLY A 81 0.79 -5.13 -9.19
CA GLY A 81 1.37 -6.16 -10.04
C GLY A 81 2.89 -6.14 -9.99
N PRO A 82 3.58 -6.80 -10.95
CA PRO A 82 5.02 -6.75 -11.06
C PRO A 82 5.56 -5.33 -11.14
N GLY A 83 6.62 -5.02 -10.41
CA GLY A 83 7.19 -3.66 -10.32
C GLY A 83 6.48 -2.74 -9.33
N CYS A 84 5.40 -3.21 -8.67
CA CYS A 84 4.69 -2.50 -7.62
C CYS A 84 5.02 -3.13 -6.26
N LEU A 85 6.04 -2.62 -5.57
CA LEU A 85 6.41 -3.10 -4.24
C LEU A 85 5.40 -2.62 -3.20
N ASN A 86 4.79 -3.55 -2.49
CA ASN A 86 3.93 -3.26 -1.36
C ASN A 86 4.71 -3.32 -0.05
N TYR A 87 4.40 -2.42 0.87
CA TYR A 87 4.84 -2.50 2.24
C TYR A 87 3.66 -2.35 3.21
N ALA A 88 3.76 -3.00 4.36
CA ALA A 88 2.80 -2.88 5.46
C ALA A 88 3.53 -2.71 6.79
N LEU A 89 3.12 -1.70 7.55
CA LEU A 89 3.57 -1.41 8.91
C LEU A 89 2.46 -1.74 9.89
N ILE A 90 2.73 -2.62 10.83
CA ILE A 90 1.90 -2.82 12.01
C ILE A 90 2.56 -2.04 13.16
N LEU A 91 1.88 -1.03 13.67
CA LEU A 91 2.42 -0.16 14.71
C LEU A 91 1.47 -0.10 15.92
N ARG A 92 2.05 -0.06 17.12
CA ARG A 92 1.29 0.14 18.36
C ARG A 92 0.76 1.59 18.43
N ILE A 93 -0.49 1.72 18.79
CA ILE A 93 -1.11 3.03 19.08
C ILE A 93 -0.75 3.43 20.49
N GLN A 94 -0.15 4.61 20.65
CA GLN A 94 0.19 5.22 21.93
C GLN A 94 -0.31 6.66 21.91
N ALA A 95 -1.14 7.03 22.88
CA ALA A 95 -1.85 8.31 22.90
C ALA A 95 -0.89 9.53 22.91
N ASP A 96 0.24 9.39 23.60
CA ASP A 96 1.32 10.38 23.77
C ASP A 96 2.38 10.35 22.66
N ARG A 97 2.20 9.48 21.66
CA ARG A 97 3.12 9.27 20.53
C ARG A 97 2.50 9.69 19.20
N PRO A 98 3.29 9.84 18.14
CA PRO A 98 2.74 10.16 16.81
C PRO A 98 1.65 9.20 16.32
N THR A 99 1.65 7.94 16.79
CA THR A 99 0.61 6.96 16.44
C THR A 99 -0.73 7.19 17.15
N GLY A 100 -0.85 8.16 18.08
CA GLY A 100 -2.06 8.44 18.86
C GLY A 100 -3.26 8.88 18.02
N SER A 101 -3.06 9.68 16.98
CA SER A 101 -4.13 10.11 16.07
C SER A 101 -3.88 9.68 14.63
N ILE A 102 -4.94 9.73 13.79
CA ILE A 102 -4.83 9.41 12.36
C ILE A 102 -3.87 10.38 11.66
N SER A 103 -4.07 11.68 11.87
CA SER A 103 -3.30 12.71 11.17
C SER A 103 -1.83 12.71 11.57
N MET A 104 -1.55 12.58 12.87
CA MET A 104 -0.17 12.50 13.37
C MET A 104 0.54 11.23 12.89
N ALA A 105 -0.16 10.09 12.86
CA ALA A 105 0.39 8.85 12.35
C ALA A 105 0.71 8.96 10.84
N ASN A 106 -0.21 9.52 10.05
CA ASN A 106 0.05 9.77 8.64
C ASN A 106 1.28 10.64 8.45
N GLN A 107 1.34 11.79 9.09
CA GLN A 107 2.47 12.71 8.97
C GLN A 107 3.81 12.05 9.37
N PHE A 108 3.85 11.39 10.52
CA PHE A 108 5.04 10.72 11.02
C PHE A 108 5.55 9.62 10.09
N ILE A 109 4.63 8.74 9.65
CA ILE A 109 5.00 7.60 8.80
C ILE A 109 5.42 8.08 7.41
N MET A 110 4.64 8.99 6.84
CA MET A 110 4.91 9.49 5.50
C MET A 110 6.22 10.27 5.42
N GLU A 111 6.51 11.11 6.41
CA GLU A 111 7.74 11.88 6.43
C GLU A 111 8.97 10.99 6.62
N ARG A 112 8.85 9.95 7.48
CA ARG A 112 9.91 8.95 7.67
C ARG A 112 10.20 8.17 6.38
N ASN A 113 9.16 7.72 5.70
CA ASN A 113 9.29 7.01 4.43
C ASN A 113 9.82 7.91 3.32
N ARG A 114 9.33 9.17 3.24
CA ARG A 114 9.81 10.16 2.29
C ARG A 114 11.32 10.38 2.44
N ALA A 115 11.78 10.63 3.66
CA ALA A 115 13.20 10.89 3.93
C ALA A 115 14.08 9.68 3.55
N ALA A 116 13.65 8.46 3.90
CA ALA A 116 14.38 7.24 3.57
C ALA A 116 14.48 7.01 2.06
N LEU A 117 13.38 7.14 1.33
CA LEU A 117 13.34 6.92 -0.11
C LEU A 117 14.05 8.02 -0.89
N ALA A 118 13.94 9.28 -0.45
CA ALA A 118 14.70 10.40 -1.02
C ALA A 118 16.22 10.18 -0.88
N HIS A 119 16.65 9.71 0.30
CA HIS A 119 18.06 9.37 0.53
C HIS A 119 18.53 8.23 -0.40
N ALA A 120 17.73 7.18 -0.53
CA ALA A 120 18.06 6.05 -1.42
C ALA A 120 18.16 6.47 -2.90
N ALA A 121 17.35 7.42 -3.33
CA ALA A 121 17.33 7.92 -4.71
C ALA A 121 18.37 9.03 -4.98
N SER A 122 18.95 9.64 -3.95
CA SER A 122 19.77 10.86 -4.08
C SER A 122 20.97 10.71 -5.02
N ALA A 123 21.59 9.53 -5.03
CA ALA A 123 22.73 9.24 -5.92
C ALA A 123 22.34 8.96 -7.40
N LEU A 124 21.04 8.79 -7.68
CA LEU A 124 20.51 8.41 -8.99
C LEU A 124 19.84 9.59 -9.71
N LEU A 125 19.54 10.68 -9.01
CA LEU A 125 18.80 11.82 -9.52
C LEU A 125 19.71 13.03 -9.72
N HIS A 126 19.95 13.35 -10.96
CA HIS A 126 20.73 14.53 -11.38
C HIS A 126 19.99 15.28 -12.52
N PRO A 127 19.54 16.52 -12.31
CA PRO A 127 19.63 17.35 -11.09
C PRO A 127 18.81 16.77 -9.92
N PRO A 128 19.03 17.27 -8.69
CA PRO A 128 18.26 16.85 -7.52
C PRO A 128 16.75 17.06 -7.74
N SER A 129 15.97 16.02 -7.47
CA SER A 129 14.52 16.04 -7.59
C SER A 129 13.85 16.27 -6.24
N GLU A 130 12.63 16.79 -6.28
CA GLU A 130 11.89 17.17 -5.10
C GLU A 130 10.97 16.04 -4.61
N PHE A 131 11.24 15.53 -3.41
CA PHE A 131 10.38 14.57 -2.72
C PHE A 131 9.43 15.26 -1.75
N ARG A 132 8.12 15.08 -1.94
CA ARG A 132 7.10 15.64 -1.05
C ARG A 132 6.09 14.60 -0.58
N VAL A 133 5.51 14.85 0.59
CA VAL A 133 4.23 14.26 1.01
C VAL A 133 3.13 15.20 0.51
N GLN A 134 2.21 14.67 -0.29
CA GLN A 134 1.09 15.45 -0.84
C GLN A 134 -0.26 14.76 -0.56
N GLY A 135 -1.35 15.52 -0.62
CA GLY A 135 -2.64 15.02 -0.20
C GLY A 135 -2.61 14.58 1.27
N HIS A 136 -3.16 13.39 1.56
CA HIS A 136 -3.13 12.83 2.91
C HIS A 136 -1.94 11.89 3.11
N THR A 137 -1.66 11.03 2.13
CA THR A 137 -0.68 9.94 2.25
C THR A 137 -0.08 9.54 0.90
N ASP A 138 0.15 10.50 0.00
CA ASP A 138 0.84 10.25 -1.26
C ASP A 138 2.31 10.71 -1.15
N LEU A 139 3.24 9.94 -1.74
CA LEU A 139 4.60 10.41 -1.99
C LEU A 139 4.75 10.80 -3.44
N THR A 140 5.37 11.95 -3.65
CA THR A 140 5.60 12.50 -4.99
C THR A 140 7.06 12.81 -5.25
N LEU A 141 7.46 12.66 -6.50
CA LEU A 141 8.72 13.07 -7.09
C LEU A 141 8.41 14.13 -8.15
N ASP A 142 8.90 15.33 -7.95
CA ASP A 142 8.65 16.48 -8.84
C ASP A 142 7.15 16.70 -9.14
N GLY A 143 6.30 16.53 -8.11
CA GLY A 143 4.85 16.70 -8.21
C GLY A 143 4.09 15.54 -8.85
N LEU A 144 4.76 14.44 -9.24
CA LEU A 144 4.15 13.21 -9.76
C LEU A 144 4.14 12.13 -8.68
N LYS A 145 3.03 11.41 -8.55
CA LYS A 145 2.84 10.41 -7.50
C LYS A 145 3.53 9.09 -7.87
N PHE A 146 4.39 8.59 -6.97
CA PHE A 146 4.98 7.24 -7.07
C PHE A 146 4.54 6.30 -5.94
N SER A 147 3.81 6.81 -4.93
CA SER A 147 3.33 6.01 -3.81
C SER A 147 1.98 6.51 -3.31
N GLY A 148 1.05 5.59 -3.09
CA GLY A 148 -0.22 5.83 -2.43
C GLY A 148 -0.37 4.94 -1.21
N ASN A 149 -0.89 5.50 -0.11
CA ASN A 149 -0.91 4.82 1.17
C ASN A 149 -2.27 4.97 1.87
N ALA A 150 -2.54 4.07 2.80
CA ALA A 150 -3.76 4.08 3.60
C ALA A 150 -3.52 3.46 4.98
N GLN A 151 -4.38 3.79 5.95
CA GLN A 151 -4.32 3.14 7.25
C GLN A 151 -5.66 2.49 7.64
N ARG A 152 -5.57 1.46 8.48
CA ARG A 152 -6.67 0.86 9.25
C ARG A 152 -6.28 0.86 10.71
N ARG A 153 -7.17 1.36 11.58
CA ARG A 153 -6.93 1.40 13.03
C ARG A 153 -7.83 0.42 13.75
N HIS A 154 -7.28 -0.27 14.74
CA HIS A 154 -7.97 -0.98 15.80
C HIS A 154 -7.79 -0.23 17.14
N ARG A 155 -7.97 -0.90 18.27
CA ARG A 155 -7.85 -0.24 19.60
C ARG A 155 -6.40 0.01 19.99
N GLN A 156 -5.52 -0.99 19.79
CA GLN A 156 -4.13 -0.99 20.25
C GLN A 156 -3.12 -0.90 19.11
N PHE A 157 -3.51 -1.29 17.89
CA PHE A 157 -2.62 -1.30 16.74
C PHE A 157 -3.25 -0.65 15.51
N LEU A 158 -2.40 -0.16 14.64
CA LEU A 158 -2.77 0.28 13.30
C LEU A 158 -2.00 -0.52 12.25
N LEU A 159 -2.61 -0.72 11.13
CA LEU A 159 -1.99 -1.10 9.87
C LEU A 159 -1.85 0.17 9.03
N PHE A 160 -0.64 0.48 8.60
CA PHE A 160 -0.36 1.48 7.58
C PHE A 160 0.32 0.77 6.42
N HIS A 161 -0.27 0.81 5.26
CA HIS A 161 0.28 0.13 4.09
C HIS A 161 0.21 0.98 2.84
N GLY A 162 1.09 0.71 1.90
CA GLY A 162 1.19 1.44 0.67
C GLY A 162 1.93 0.68 -0.41
N THR A 163 2.01 1.33 -1.57
CA THR A 163 2.69 0.80 -2.75
C THR A 163 3.77 1.77 -3.20
N LEU A 164 4.87 1.24 -3.68
CA LEU A 164 5.92 1.97 -4.38
C LEU A 164 5.94 1.52 -5.84
N LEU A 165 5.70 2.45 -6.76
CA LEU A 165 5.82 2.21 -8.19
C LEU A 165 7.30 2.29 -8.56
N LEU A 166 7.92 1.14 -8.84
CA LEU A 166 9.36 1.05 -9.16
C LEU A 166 9.58 0.78 -10.65
N ASP A 167 9.14 -0.37 -11.13
CA ASP A 167 9.23 -0.78 -12.55
C ASP A 167 7.86 -1.35 -12.99
N PHE A 168 6.80 -0.59 -12.66
CA PHE A 168 5.41 -0.99 -12.87
C PHE A 168 4.90 -0.44 -14.20
N ASP A 169 4.19 -1.26 -14.98
CA ASP A 169 3.52 -0.79 -16.20
C ASP A 169 2.39 0.19 -15.85
N LEU A 170 2.68 1.48 -15.91
CA LEU A 170 1.74 2.55 -15.59
C LEU A 170 0.54 2.60 -16.55
N SER A 171 0.67 2.07 -17.77
CA SER A 171 -0.45 2.04 -18.74
C SER A 171 -1.64 1.22 -18.24
N LEU A 172 -1.38 0.21 -17.40
CA LEU A 172 -2.42 -0.58 -16.75
C LEU A 172 -3.35 0.27 -15.87
N VAL A 173 -2.85 1.36 -15.30
CA VAL A 173 -3.68 2.22 -14.44
C VAL A 173 -4.73 2.93 -15.27
N SER A 174 -4.34 3.53 -16.38
CA SER A 174 -5.27 4.22 -17.31
C SER A 174 -6.25 3.27 -18.00
N GLU A 175 -5.84 2.03 -18.22
CA GLU A 175 -6.68 1.00 -18.84
C GLU A 175 -7.73 0.43 -17.87
N LEU A 176 -7.33 0.17 -16.62
CA LEU A 176 -8.15 -0.57 -15.67
C LEU A 176 -8.95 0.32 -14.71
N LEU A 177 -8.54 1.58 -14.52
CA LEU A 177 -9.20 2.51 -13.60
C LEU A 177 -9.86 3.66 -14.36
N LEU A 178 -11.04 4.02 -13.89
CA LEU A 178 -11.72 5.26 -14.27
C LEU A 178 -11.08 6.45 -13.51
N MET A 179 -11.38 7.67 -13.93
CA MET A 179 -10.98 8.86 -13.18
C MET A 179 -11.64 8.84 -11.80
N PRO A 180 -10.86 8.98 -10.70
CA PRO A 180 -11.41 8.89 -9.36
C PRO A 180 -12.39 10.05 -9.10
N THR A 181 -13.49 9.74 -8.44
CA THR A 181 -14.52 10.72 -8.07
C THR A 181 -14.03 11.70 -7.00
N LEU A 182 -13.16 11.23 -6.09
CA LEU A 182 -12.49 12.04 -5.07
C LEU A 182 -11.01 12.15 -5.41
N GLN A 183 -10.56 13.36 -5.60
CA GLN A 183 -9.17 13.66 -5.98
C GLN A 183 -8.52 14.61 -4.98
N PRO A 184 -7.24 14.42 -4.64
CA PRO A 184 -6.49 15.42 -3.88
C PRO A 184 -6.30 16.68 -4.74
N THR A 185 -6.31 17.84 -4.10
CA THR A 185 -6.19 19.14 -4.80
C THR A 185 -4.97 19.20 -5.73
N TYR A 186 -3.83 18.65 -5.31
CA TYR A 186 -2.59 18.69 -6.10
C TYR A 186 -2.66 17.85 -7.40
N ARG A 187 -3.67 16.94 -7.54
CA ARG A 187 -3.86 16.18 -8.78
C ARG A 187 -4.32 17.07 -9.93
N ASP A 188 -5.04 18.14 -9.65
CA ASP A 188 -5.48 19.12 -10.62
C ASP A 188 -6.13 18.51 -11.88
N ARG A 189 -7.02 17.53 -11.67
CA ARG A 189 -7.73 16.76 -12.71
C ARG A 189 -6.84 16.08 -13.75
N ARG A 190 -5.52 15.98 -13.52
CA ARG A 190 -4.62 15.24 -14.41
C ARG A 190 -5.10 13.78 -14.54
N ASN A 191 -5.07 13.25 -15.76
CA ASN A 191 -5.30 11.83 -15.99
C ASN A 191 -4.19 10.99 -15.33
N HIS A 192 -4.33 9.66 -15.35
CA HIS A 192 -3.38 8.78 -14.68
C HIS A 192 -1.96 8.91 -15.24
N ASP A 193 -1.83 9.01 -16.59
CA ASP A 193 -0.52 9.06 -17.26
C ASP A 193 0.27 10.34 -16.98
N HIS A 194 -0.42 11.45 -16.69
CA HIS A 194 0.20 12.72 -16.33
C HIS A 194 0.26 12.96 -14.80
N PHE A 195 -0.20 12.01 -14.01
CA PHE A 195 -0.24 12.12 -12.55
C PHE A 195 0.73 11.18 -11.85
N LEU A 196 1.05 10.03 -12.47
CA LEU A 196 1.88 9.00 -11.89
C LEU A 196 3.31 9.05 -12.43
N THR A 197 4.24 8.56 -11.62
CA THR A 197 5.64 8.31 -11.99
C THR A 197 6.15 7.09 -11.25
N GLN A 198 7.36 6.68 -11.57
CA GLN A 198 8.08 5.62 -10.88
C GLN A 198 9.20 6.21 -10.04
N LEU A 199 9.49 5.60 -8.91
CA LEU A 199 10.65 5.91 -8.10
C LEU A 199 11.87 5.21 -8.72
N PRO A 200 12.93 5.92 -9.13
CA PRO A 200 14.07 5.35 -9.86
C PRO A 200 15.08 4.67 -8.94
N VAL A 201 14.60 3.76 -8.10
CA VAL A 201 15.45 2.90 -7.25
C VAL A 201 15.09 1.44 -7.48
N SER A 202 16.03 0.55 -7.25
CA SER A 202 15.75 -0.88 -7.28
C SER A 202 14.86 -1.30 -6.11
N ARG A 203 14.21 -2.46 -6.24
CA ARG A 203 13.42 -3.07 -5.15
C ARG A 203 14.25 -3.23 -3.87
N ASP A 204 15.47 -3.69 -4.00
CA ASP A 204 16.34 -3.93 -2.85
C ASP A 204 16.80 -2.63 -2.19
N GLN A 205 17.07 -1.57 -2.97
CA GLN A 205 17.35 -0.24 -2.42
C GLN A 205 16.14 0.32 -1.64
N ALA A 206 14.92 0.19 -2.18
CA ALA A 206 13.72 0.63 -1.50
C ALA A 206 13.47 -0.14 -0.19
N LYS A 207 13.59 -1.48 -0.22
CA LYS A 207 13.48 -2.32 0.98
C LYS A 207 14.53 -1.95 2.02
N THR A 208 15.81 -1.88 1.64
CA THR A 208 16.91 -1.53 2.55
C THR A 208 16.68 -0.17 3.21
N ALA A 209 16.25 0.84 2.45
CA ALA A 209 15.97 2.17 2.97
C ALA A 209 14.85 2.14 4.04
N LEU A 210 13.76 1.43 3.77
CA LEU A 210 12.66 1.32 4.72
C LEU A 210 13.02 0.45 5.93
N VAL A 211 13.75 -0.66 5.75
CA VAL A 211 14.25 -1.49 6.87
C VAL A 211 15.11 -0.65 7.81
N HIS A 212 16.05 0.12 7.27
CA HIS A 212 16.90 0.99 8.06
C HIS A 212 16.08 2.08 8.78
N ALA A 213 15.19 2.75 8.06
CA ALA A 213 14.35 3.81 8.61
C ALA A 213 13.47 3.30 9.77
N TRP A 214 12.93 2.09 9.68
CA TRP A 214 12.05 1.51 10.68
C TRP A 214 12.77 0.62 11.69
N GLN A 215 14.09 0.45 11.59
CA GLN A 215 14.89 -0.45 12.45
C GLN A 215 14.26 -1.86 12.51
N ALA A 216 13.89 -2.37 11.32
CA ALA A 216 13.24 -3.67 11.20
C ALA A 216 14.30 -4.76 10.96
N ASP A 217 15.05 -5.09 12.01
CA ASP A 217 16.23 -5.97 12.00
C ASP A 217 15.97 -7.37 12.55
N ALA A 218 14.87 -7.55 13.29
CA ALA A 218 14.51 -8.84 13.85
C ALA A 218 13.63 -9.62 12.86
N PRO A 219 13.99 -10.84 12.45
CA PRO A 219 13.19 -11.61 11.52
C PRO A 219 11.83 -12.02 12.12
N LEU A 220 10.78 -11.92 11.33
CA LEU A 220 9.52 -12.61 11.56
C LEU A 220 9.50 -13.85 10.66
N SER A 221 9.46 -15.03 11.27
CA SER A 221 9.60 -16.29 10.53
C SER A 221 8.38 -16.64 9.68
N ASP A 222 7.18 -16.20 10.07
CA ASP A 222 5.95 -16.62 9.39
C ASP A 222 4.78 -15.66 9.63
N LEU A 223 3.81 -15.71 8.74
CA LEU A 223 2.49 -15.10 8.86
C LEU A 223 1.52 -16.07 9.59
N PRO A 224 0.45 -15.56 10.23
CA PRO A 224 -0.55 -16.40 10.90
C PRO A 224 -1.41 -17.17 9.87
N PRO A 225 -1.08 -18.42 9.51
CA PRO A 225 -1.65 -19.09 8.33
C PRO A 225 -3.13 -19.46 8.51
N LEU A 226 -3.54 -19.76 9.72
CA LEU A 226 -4.95 -20.05 10.02
C LEU A 226 -5.80 -18.80 9.79
N ARG A 227 -5.36 -17.66 10.34
CA ARG A 227 -6.09 -16.40 10.20
C ARG A 227 -6.15 -15.91 8.76
N ILE A 228 -5.10 -16.14 7.98
CA ILE A 228 -5.11 -15.82 6.54
C ILE A 228 -6.15 -16.65 5.82
N ARG A 229 -6.20 -17.97 6.04
CA ARG A 229 -7.20 -18.86 5.41
C ARG A 229 -8.63 -18.45 5.76
N GLU A 230 -8.90 -18.12 7.03
CA GLU A 230 -10.20 -17.60 7.46
C GLU A 230 -10.58 -16.33 6.72
N LEU A 231 -9.69 -15.32 6.71
CA LEU A 231 -9.92 -14.05 6.03
C LEU A 231 -10.13 -14.21 4.52
N VAL A 232 -9.39 -15.12 3.88
CA VAL A 232 -9.60 -15.42 2.46
C VAL A 232 -10.98 -16.03 2.25
N ALA A 233 -11.35 -17.06 3.03
CA ALA A 233 -12.62 -17.78 2.87
C ALA A 233 -13.84 -16.91 3.20
N GLU A 234 -13.76 -16.11 4.25
CA GLU A 234 -14.88 -15.30 4.74
C GLU A 234 -15.02 -13.95 4.04
N LYS A 235 -13.95 -13.45 3.41
CA LYS A 235 -13.86 -12.08 2.95
C LYS A 235 -13.23 -11.94 1.57
N TYR A 236 -11.91 -12.15 1.42
CA TYR A 236 -11.17 -11.74 0.23
C TYR A 236 -11.49 -12.56 -1.03
N SER A 237 -12.00 -13.78 -0.92
CA SER A 237 -12.52 -14.56 -2.06
C SER A 237 -13.99 -14.32 -2.38
N ARG A 238 -14.71 -13.52 -1.56
CA ARG A 238 -16.15 -13.35 -1.70
C ARG A 238 -16.51 -12.13 -2.55
N ALA A 239 -17.40 -12.34 -3.52
CA ALA A 239 -17.94 -11.25 -4.36
C ALA A 239 -18.68 -10.22 -3.51
N GLU A 240 -19.42 -10.65 -2.48
CA GLU A 240 -20.18 -9.79 -1.56
C GLU A 240 -19.28 -8.80 -0.82
N TRP A 241 -18.03 -9.17 -0.57
CA TRP A 241 -17.05 -8.27 0.00
C TRP A 241 -16.42 -7.37 -1.07
N ASN A 242 -15.93 -7.96 -2.17
CA ASN A 242 -15.16 -7.25 -3.18
C ASN A 242 -16.00 -6.21 -3.92
N PHE A 243 -17.30 -6.49 -4.12
CA PHE A 243 -18.25 -5.63 -4.82
C PHE A 243 -19.32 -5.03 -3.87
N LYS A 244 -18.97 -4.85 -2.62
CA LYS A 244 -19.90 -4.43 -1.55
C LYS A 244 -20.61 -3.10 -1.81
N PHE A 245 -20.02 -2.19 -2.59
CA PHE A 245 -20.55 -0.88 -2.91
C PHE A 245 -20.58 -0.61 -4.41
#